data_66219b9d5bcc88355c1d4b5250e729e2
#
_entry.id   66219b9d5bcc88355c1d4b5250e729e2
#
_cell.length_a   1.000
_cell.length_b   1.000
_cell.length_c   1.000
_cell.angle_alpha   90.00
_cell.angle_beta   90.00
_cell.angle_gamma   90.00
#
_symmetry.space_group_name_H-M   'P 1'
#
loop_
_entity.id
_entity.type
_entity.pdbx_description
1 polymer ?
#
loop_
_entity_poly.entity_id
_entity_poly.type
_entity_poly.pdbx_seq_one_letter_code
_entity_poly.pdbx_strand_id
1 'polypeptide(L)'
;MLEPKDTKHRKVQRNQGRKRNKYAVKGTRLNFGDYGLKALEKGEVSSRQLEAARVAINRYLKRDGKVWIRVFPDKPKTKTPAETRMGKGKGEPDRFVAPVQPGNVIFEVGGGADEESAREALRLGKHKLPIKTKFVVRPGARAEE
;
A
#
# COMPACT_ATOMS: atom_id res chain seq x y z
N MET A 1 10.03 9.57 2.95
CA MET A 1 8.79 8.96 2.45
C MET A 1 8.95 8.55 1.00
N LEU A 2 8.18 7.58 0.57
CA LEU A 2 8.20 7.15 -0.81
C LEU A 2 7.51 8.17 -1.70
N GLU A 3 8.24 8.65 -2.70
CA GLU A 3 7.68 9.53 -3.72
C GLU A 3 8.57 9.50 -4.96
N PRO A 4 8.02 9.80 -6.15
CA PRO A 4 8.83 9.84 -7.36
C PRO A 4 9.85 10.97 -7.28
N LYS A 5 11.08 10.72 -7.75
CA LYS A 5 12.11 11.76 -7.85
C LYS A 5 11.71 12.84 -8.84
N ASP A 6 11.24 12.42 -10.00
CA ASP A 6 10.76 13.30 -11.05
C ASP A 6 9.42 12.81 -11.54
N THR A 7 8.51 13.74 -11.81
CA THR A 7 7.22 13.41 -12.37
C THR A 7 7.10 14.03 -13.77
N LYS A 8 6.74 13.20 -14.74
CA LYS A 8 6.47 13.66 -16.09
C LYS A 8 5.26 14.60 -16.12
N HIS A 9 4.27 14.30 -15.28
CA HIS A 9 3.11 15.14 -15.08
C HIS A 9 2.90 15.34 -13.60
N ARG A 10 2.90 16.58 -13.13
CA ARG A 10 2.73 16.90 -11.72
C ARG A 10 1.31 16.65 -11.23
N LYS A 11 0.34 16.72 -12.13
CA LYS A 11 -1.08 16.58 -11.81
C LYS A 11 -1.71 15.54 -12.69
N VAL A 12 -2.60 14.75 -12.11
CA VAL A 12 -3.35 13.72 -12.82
C VAL A 12 -4.82 13.91 -12.55
N GLN A 13 -5.64 13.84 -13.58
CA GLN A 13 -7.08 13.92 -13.40
C GLN A 13 -7.59 12.67 -12.71
N ARG A 14 -8.62 12.84 -11.87
CA ARG A 14 -9.26 11.71 -11.23
C ARG A 14 -9.88 10.81 -12.30
N ASN A 15 -9.89 9.52 -12.04
CA ASN A 15 -10.44 8.52 -12.96
C ASN A 15 -11.95 8.65 -13.07
N GLN A 16 -12.40 9.46 -14.00
CA GLN A 16 -13.82 9.61 -14.29
C GLN A 16 -14.25 8.47 -15.21
N GLY A 17 -15.38 7.84 -14.86
CA GLY A 17 -15.99 6.81 -15.69
C GLY A 17 -15.22 5.49 -15.78
N ARG A 18 -14.14 5.34 -15.09
CA ARG A 18 -13.42 4.06 -15.08
C ARG A 18 -14.17 3.03 -14.26
N LYS A 19 -14.23 1.84 -14.81
CA LYS A 19 -14.91 0.74 -14.16
C LYS A 19 -14.33 0.45 -12.79
N ARG A 20 -15.22 0.28 -11.85
CA ARG A 20 -14.91 0.00 -10.47
C ARG A 20 -14.70 -1.51 -10.29
N ASN A 21 -14.02 -1.87 -9.23
CA ASN A 21 -13.88 -3.27 -8.81
C ASN A 21 -13.23 -4.20 -9.82
N LYS A 22 -12.33 -3.67 -10.65
CA LYS A 22 -11.47 -4.55 -11.42
C LYS A 22 -10.47 -5.21 -10.49
N TYR A 23 -10.40 -6.53 -10.57
CA TYR A 23 -9.36 -7.26 -9.85
C TYR A 23 -8.00 -7.01 -10.48
N ALA A 24 -6.97 -7.00 -9.63
CA ALA A 24 -5.62 -6.84 -10.11
C ALA A 24 -5.18 -8.05 -10.93
N VAL A 25 -4.43 -7.78 -12.00
CA VAL A 25 -3.77 -8.83 -12.79
C VAL A 25 -2.29 -8.93 -12.50
N LYS A 26 -1.73 -7.89 -11.89
CA LYS A 26 -0.31 -7.84 -11.51
C LYS A 26 -0.19 -7.57 -10.01
N GLY A 27 0.93 -8.01 -9.43
CA GLY A 27 1.18 -7.76 -8.01
C GLY A 27 0.23 -8.51 -7.09
N THR A 28 -0.23 -9.70 -7.50
CA THR A 28 -1.20 -10.50 -6.75
C THR A 28 -0.57 -11.64 -5.97
N ARG A 29 0.73 -11.89 -6.18
CA ARG A 29 1.43 -13.01 -5.56
C ARG A 29 2.56 -12.51 -4.67
N LEU A 30 2.84 -13.28 -3.63
CA LEU A 30 4.01 -13.04 -2.79
C LEU A 30 5.26 -13.51 -3.54
N ASN A 31 6.20 -12.59 -3.76
CA ASN A 31 7.43 -12.88 -4.50
C ASN A 31 8.68 -12.82 -3.63
N PHE A 32 8.66 -12.04 -2.58
CA PHE A 32 9.85 -11.78 -1.75
C PHE A 32 9.75 -12.40 -0.37
N GLY A 33 8.58 -12.37 0.24
CA GLY A 33 8.36 -12.87 1.58
C GLY A 33 7.40 -14.05 1.59
N ASP A 34 7.21 -14.61 2.77
CA ASP A 34 6.32 -15.76 2.98
C ASP A 34 4.91 -15.33 3.39
N TYR A 35 4.76 -14.12 3.86
CA TYR A 35 3.50 -13.58 4.38
C TYR A 35 3.25 -12.20 3.79
N GLY A 36 2.00 -11.79 3.73
CA GLY A 36 1.69 -10.48 3.20
C GLY A 36 0.30 -9.98 3.52
N LEU A 37 0.07 -8.72 3.16
CA LEU A 37 -1.25 -8.08 3.17
C LEU A 37 -1.71 -7.89 1.75
N LYS A 38 -2.88 -8.42 1.45
CA LYS A 38 -3.51 -8.30 0.15
C LYS A 38 -4.75 -7.43 0.27
N ALA A 39 -4.92 -6.48 -0.65
CA ALA A 39 -6.08 -5.61 -0.66
C ALA A 39 -7.35 -6.38 -0.99
N LEU A 40 -8.43 -6.09 -0.25
CA LEU A 40 -9.74 -6.67 -0.49
C LEU A 40 -10.67 -5.71 -1.24
N GLU A 41 -10.31 -4.44 -1.29
CA GLU A 41 -11.11 -3.42 -1.95
C GLU A 41 -10.24 -2.45 -2.72
N LYS A 42 -10.86 -1.71 -3.62
CA LYS A 42 -10.20 -0.67 -4.38
C LYS A 42 -10.00 0.56 -3.50
N GLY A 43 -8.86 1.22 -3.65
CA GLY A 43 -8.59 2.45 -2.94
C GLY A 43 -7.26 3.07 -3.34
N GLU A 44 -6.90 4.11 -2.62
CA GLU A 44 -5.63 4.79 -2.77
C GLU A 44 -4.93 4.86 -1.42
N VAL A 45 -3.65 4.51 -1.40
CA VAL A 45 -2.85 4.53 -0.19
C VAL A 45 -1.76 5.58 -0.35
N SER A 46 -1.73 6.54 0.57
CA SER A 46 -0.75 7.63 0.50
C SER A 46 0.63 7.15 0.94
N SER A 47 1.66 7.91 0.54
CA SER A 47 3.03 7.64 0.97
C SER A 47 3.16 7.69 2.48
N ARG A 48 2.43 8.59 3.15
CA ARG A 48 2.42 8.68 4.60
C ARG A 48 1.81 7.46 5.26
N GLN A 49 0.72 6.95 4.71
CA GLN A 49 0.09 5.72 5.20
C GLN A 49 0.98 4.51 5.01
N LEU A 50 1.64 4.39 3.86
CA LEU A 50 2.60 3.32 3.61
C LEU A 50 3.77 3.39 4.59
N GLU A 51 4.31 4.56 4.83
CA GLU A 51 5.42 4.73 5.77
C GLU A 51 5.00 4.40 7.20
N ALA A 52 3.82 4.87 7.63
CA ALA A 52 3.29 4.56 8.96
C ALA A 52 3.10 3.07 9.14
N ALA A 53 2.55 2.39 8.15
CA ALA A 53 2.35 0.94 8.19
C ALA A 53 3.70 0.20 8.22
N ARG A 54 4.64 0.61 7.39
CA ARG A 54 5.99 0.00 7.36
C ARG A 54 6.67 0.11 8.72
N VAL A 55 6.61 1.28 9.32
CA VAL A 55 7.21 1.52 10.64
C VAL A 55 6.55 0.64 11.70
N ALA A 56 5.23 0.53 11.69
CA ALA A 56 4.51 -0.30 12.66
C ALA A 56 4.89 -1.79 12.52
N ILE A 57 4.97 -2.28 11.29
CA ILE A 57 5.35 -3.67 11.02
C ILE A 57 6.80 -3.91 11.47
N ASN A 58 7.69 -3.02 11.09
CA ASN A 58 9.11 -3.15 11.38
C ASN A 58 9.41 -3.10 12.88
N ARG A 59 8.71 -2.23 13.62
CA ARG A 59 8.86 -2.15 15.06
C ARG A 59 8.46 -3.45 15.77
N TYR A 60 7.40 -4.07 15.32
CA TYR A 60 6.95 -5.33 15.92
C TYR A 60 7.92 -6.46 15.62
N LEU A 61 8.38 -6.57 14.38
CA LEU A 61 9.32 -7.60 13.99
C LEU A 61 10.71 -7.37 14.56
N LYS A 62 11.04 -6.14 14.90
CA LYS A 62 12.37 -5.74 15.34
C LYS A 62 13.41 -6.13 14.28
N ARG A 63 14.29 -7.08 14.59
CA ARG A 63 15.31 -7.57 13.64
C ARG A 63 15.04 -8.99 13.15
N ASP A 64 13.90 -9.55 13.52
CA ASP A 64 13.60 -10.96 13.26
C ASP A 64 12.88 -11.17 11.92
N GLY A 65 12.84 -10.16 11.08
CA GLY A 65 12.18 -10.28 9.79
C GLY A 65 12.52 -9.13 8.87
N LYS A 66 12.04 -9.25 7.65
CA LYS A 66 12.24 -8.26 6.61
C LYS A 66 10.91 -7.88 6.00
N VAL A 67 10.75 -6.61 5.68
CA VAL A 67 9.51 -6.04 5.13
C VAL A 67 9.78 -5.51 3.74
N TRP A 68 8.91 -5.84 2.79
CA TRP A 68 8.93 -5.27 1.44
C TRP A 68 7.64 -4.54 1.18
N ILE A 69 7.74 -3.35 0.60
CA ILE A 69 6.59 -2.58 0.12
C ILE A 69 6.41 -2.92 -1.36
N ARG A 70 5.24 -3.44 -1.73
CA ARG A 70 4.98 -3.92 -3.09
C ARG A 70 4.29 -2.89 -3.98
N VAL A 71 3.82 -1.79 -3.42
CA VAL A 71 3.18 -0.71 -4.16
C VAL A 71 3.99 0.57 -4.02
N PHE A 72 3.91 1.43 -5.03
CA PHE A 72 4.65 2.68 -5.01
C PHE A 72 3.69 3.86 -5.23
N PRO A 73 3.78 4.91 -4.41
CA PRO A 73 2.90 6.07 -4.51
C PRO A 73 3.41 7.04 -5.58
N ASP A 74 3.07 6.76 -6.83
CA ASP A 74 3.53 7.54 -7.98
C ASP A 74 2.45 8.48 -8.54
N LYS A 75 1.21 8.38 -8.08
CA LYS A 75 0.12 9.23 -8.56
C LYS A 75 0.00 10.48 -7.68
N PRO A 76 0.19 11.68 -8.26
CA PRO A 76 0.03 12.90 -7.48
C PRO A 76 -1.45 13.20 -7.21
N LYS A 77 -1.74 13.63 -5.98
CA LYS A 77 -3.06 14.13 -5.60
C LYS A 77 -2.95 15.61 -5.26
N THR A 78 -3.93 16.35 -5.74
CA THR A 78 -3.99 17.78 -5.47
C THR A 78 -4.99 18.09 -4.37
N LYS A 79 -4.69 19.12 -3.60
CA LYS A 79 -5.57 19.63 -2.57
C LYS A 79 -5.95 21.06 -2.92
N THR A 80 -7.25 21.34 -2.90
CA THR A 80 -7.71 22.72 -3.08
C THR A 80 -7.39 23.52 -1.82
N PRO A 81 -6.64 24.64 -1.94
CA PRO A 81 -6.40 25.50 -0.78
C PRO A 81 -7.73 25.97 -0.17
N ALA A 82 -7.78 26.08 1.15
CA ALA A 82 -9.00 26.48 1.85
C ALA A 82 -9.52 27.87 1.42
N GLU A 83 -8.61 28.72 0.95
CA GLU A 83 -8.93 30.10 0.52
C GLU A 83 -9.29 30.20 -0.96
N THR A 84 -9.19 29.13 -1.72
CA THR A 84 -9.44 29.15 -3.16
C THR A 84 -10.90 28.84 -3.45
N ARG A 85 -11.54 29.71 -4.23
CA ARG A 85 -12.92 29.47 -4.68
C ARG A 85 -12.97 28.27 -5.62
N MET A 86 -14.03 27.49 -5.54
CA MET A 86 -14.26 26.37 -6.43
C MET A 86 -14.28 26.85 -7.88
N GLY A 87 -13.64 26.09 -8.78
CA GLY A 87 -13.65 26.37 -10.21
C GLY A 87 -12.41 27.06 -10.77
N LYS A 88 -11.43 27.39 -9.95
CA LYS A 88 -10.19 28.03 -10.40
C LYS A 88 -9.08 27.02 -10.75
N GLY A 89 -9.44 25.91 -11.36
CA GLY A 89 -8.47 24.92 -11.78
C GLY A 89 -7.98 24.03 -10.64
N LYS A 90 -7.06 23.15 -10.99
CA LYS A 90 -6.53 22.14 -10.10
C LYS A 90 -5.46 22.73 -9.18
N GLY A 91 -5.55 22.45 -7.88
CA GLY A 91 -4.55 22.90 -6.92
C GLY A 91 -3.19 22.27 -7.12
N GLU A 92 -2.21 22.70 -6.32
CA GLU A 92 -0.88 22.10 -6.34
C GLU A 92 -0.90 20.68 -5.81
N PRO A 93 0.04 19.82 -6.26
CA PRO A 93 0.15 18.48 -5.72
C PRO A 93 0.42 18.53 -4.22
N ASP A 94 -0.43 17.86 -3.46
CA ASP A 94 -0.34 17.80 -1.99
C ASP A 94 0.40 16.55 -1.52
N ARG A 95 0.16 15.43 -2.19
CA ARG A 95 0.71 14.14 -1.81
C ARG A 95 0.75 13.19 -2.99
N PHE A 96 1.51 12.12 -2.81
CA PHE A 96 1.50 11.01 -3.76
C PHE A 96 0.76 9.83 -3.16
N VAL A 97 0.02 9.12 -4.00
CA VAL A 97 -0.75 7.95 -3.60
C VAL A 97 -0.49 6.79 -4.53
N ALA A 98 -0.60 5.58 -4.00
CA ALA A 98 -0.55 4.35 -4.77
C ALA A 98 -1.97 3.87 -5.02
N PRO A 99 -2.43 3.80 -6.27
CA PRO A 99 -3.73 3.20 -6.56
C PRO A 99 -3.65 1.69 -6.35
N VAL A 100 -4.63 1.14 -5.66
CA VAL A 100 -4.68 -0.27 -5.30
C VAL A 100 -5.99 -0.87 -5.77
N GLN A 101 -5.92 -2.06 -6.32
CA GLN A 101 -7.09 -2.83 -6.73
C GLN A 101 -7.24 -4.07 -5.85
N PRO A 102 -8.45 -4.63 -5.73
CA PRO A 102 -8.63 -5.89 -4.99
C PRO A 102 -7.70 -6.95 -5.54
N GLY A 103 -6.97 -7.61 -4.65
CA GLY A 103 -5.99 -8.63 -5.02
C GLY A 103 -4.55 -8.15 -5.02
N ASN A 104 -4.28 -6.84 -5.00
CA ASN A 104 -2.91 -6.35 -4.92
C ASN A 104 -2.29 -6.67 -3.56
N VAL A 105 -1.06 -7.14 -3.57
CA VAL A 105 -0.25 -7.30 -2.37
C VAL A 105 0.39 -5.94 -2.06
N ILE A 106 0.18 -5.44 -0.86
CA ILE A 106 0.70 -4.14 -0.44
C ILE A 106 2.03 -4.30 0.29
N PHE A 107 2.09 -5.22 1.24
CA PHE A 107 3.30 -5.52 2.01
C PHE A 107 3.59 -7.00 1.98
N GLU A 108 4.88 -7.33 2.06
CA GLU A 108 5.33 -8.70 2.30
C GLU A 108 6.26 -8.72 3.49
N VAL A 109 6.23 -9.80 4.23
CA VAL A 109 7.08 -10.06 5.39
C VAL A 109 7.73 -11.42 5.23
N GLY A 110 9.00 -11.49 5.52
CA GLY A 110 9.76 -12.73 5.48
C GLY A 110 11.07 -12.59 6.25
N GLY A 111 12.11 -13.24 5.76
CA GLY A 111 13.45 -13.12 6.36
C GLY A 111 13.59 -13.78 7.72
N GLY A 112 12.85 -14.87 7.95
CA GLY A 112 12.95 -15.65 9.19
C GLY A 112 11.86 -15.38 10.22
N ALA A 113 10.95 -14.43 9.94
CA ALA A 113 9.80 -14.22 10.81
C ALA A 113 8.87 -15.42 10.77
N ASP A 114 8.36 -15.85 11.93
CA ASP A 114 7.38 -16.92 11.98
C ASP A 114 5.98 -16.40 11.61
N GLU A 115 5.04 -17.32 11.39
CA GLU A 115 3.68 -16.95 10.97
C GLU A 115 2.96 -16.10 12.00
N GLU A 116 3.10 -16.43 13.28
CA GLU A 116 2.43 -15.71 14.35
C GLU A 116 2.94 -14.27 14.45
N SER A 117 4.26 -14.10 14.45
CA SER A 117 4.88 -12.76 14.47
C SER A 117 4.53 -11.95 13.25
N ALA A 118 4.56 -12.56 12.07
CA ALA A 118 4.21 -11.90 10.82
C ALA A 118 2.74 -11.48 10.81
N ARG A 119 1.85 -12.34 11.28
CA ARG A 119 0.41 -12.05 11.36
C ARG A 119 0.13 -10.85 12.24
N GLU A 120 0.76 -10.81 13.41
CA GLU A 120 0.57 -9.69 14.34
C GLU A 120 1.19 -8.40 13.82
N ALA A 121 2.39 -8.48 13.25
CA ALA A 121 3.05 -7.31 12.65
C ALA A 121 2.19 -6.70 11.53
N LEU A 122 1.69 -7.55 10.64
CA LEU A 122 0.86 -7.11 9.53
C LEU A 122 -0.50 -6.59 10.02
N ARG A 123 -1.04 -7.14 11.10
CA ARG A 123 -2.24 -6.61 11.72
C ARG A 123 -2.04 -5.16 12.20
N LEU A 124 -0.92 -4.89 12.82
CA LEU A 124 -0.58 -3.53 13.27
C LEU A 124 -0.41 -2.58 12.08
N GLY A 125 0.22 -3.05 11.02
CA GLY A 125 0.36 -2.25 9.79
C GLY A 125 -0.98 -2.00 9.11
N LYS A 126 -1.85 -2.99 9.10
CA LYS A 126 -3.19 -2.89 8.52
C LYS A 126 -3.99 -1.73 9.08
N HIS A 127 -3.85 -1.45 10.38
CA HIS A 127 -4.57 -0.36 11.02
C HIS A 127 -4.17 1.03 10.52
N LYS A 128 -3.05 1.14 9.83
CA LYS A 128 -2.57 2.40 9.25
C LYS A 128 -3.05 2.60 7.82
N LEU A 129 -3.67 1.59 7.23
CA LEU A 129 -4.12 1.63 5.84
C LEU A 129 -5.61 1.99 5.77
N PRO A 130 -6.04 2.74 4.72
CA PRO A 130 -7.42 3.19 4.59
C PRO A 130 -8.35 2.15 3.97
N ILE A 131 -7.83 1.01 3.53
CA ILE A 131 -8.59 -0.02 2.82
C ILE A 131 -8.58 -1.33 3.60
N LYS A 132 -9.56 -2.16 3.32
CA LYS A 132 -9.62 -3.49 3.90
C LYS A 132 -8.56 -4.38 3.28
N THR A 133 -7.86 -5.14 4.12
CA THR A 133 -6.79 -6.03 3.71
C THR A 133 -6.95 -7.40 4.36
N LYS A 134 -6.29 -8.38 3.77
CA LYS A 134 -6.30 -9.76 4.24
C LYS A 134 -4.86 -10.25 4.40
N PHE A 135 -4.61 -10.96 5.49
CA PHE A 135 -3.36 -11.68 5.68
C PHE A 135 -3.31 -12.88 4.74
N VAL A 136 -2.20 -13.01 4.02
CA VAL A 136 -2.00 -14.14 3.10
C VAL A 136 -0.67 -14.81 3.36
N VAL A 137 -0.62 -16.09 3.06
CA VAL A 137 0.56 -16.92 3.23
C VAL A 137 0.97 -17.45 1.86
N ARG A 138 2.27 -17.44 1.60
CA ARG A 138 2.82 -18.01 0.38
C ARG A 138 2.57 -19.51 0.35
N PRO A 139 2.12 -20.08 -0.78
CA PRO A 139 1.95 -21.53 -0.88
C PRO A 139 3.27 -22.24 -0.54
N GLY A 140 3.21 -23.21 0.37
CA GLY A 140 4.37 -23.98 0.82
C GLY A 140 5.17 -23.32 1.96
N ALA A 141 4.81 -22.10 2.38
CA ALA A 141 5.52 -21.41 3.45
C ALA A 141 5.10 -21.87 4.85
N ARG A 142 3.96 -22.54 4.97
CA ARG A 142 3.55 -23.09 6.26
C ARG A 142 4.48 -24.23 6.61
N ALA A 143 4.98 -24.20 7.86
CA ALA A 143 5.71 -25.32 8.37
C ALA A 143 4.86 -26.57 8.27
N GLU A 144 5.45 -27.63 7.73
CA GLU A 144 4.80 -28.94 7.82
C GLU A 144 4.72 -29.29 9.30
N GLU A 145 3.51 -29.43 9.77
CA GLU A 145 3.27 -29.93 11.11
C GLU A 145 3.53 -31.46 11.15
#